data_91c62a704a83c4d988cfd0a6a0b1eb16
#
_entry.id   91c62a704a83c4d988cfd0a6a0b1eb16
#
_cell.length_a   1.000
_cell.length_b   1.000
_cell.length_c   1.000
_cell.angle_alpha   90.00
_cell.angle_beta   90.00
_cell.angle_gamma   90.00
#
_symmetry.space_group_name_H-M   'P 1'
#
loop_
_entity.id
_entity.type
_entity.pdbx_description
1 polymer ?
#
loop_
_entity_poly.entity_id
_entity_poly.type
_entity_poly.pdbx_seq_one_letter_code
_entity_poly.pdbx_strand_id
1 'polypeptide(L)'
;ANRFLDIIQPKLILFIKYEFWYHYLDQANKKDIPIILVSALFRKNQLFFKWYDSFYKNLLSTFSAFFVQDKNSQSLLASINIVKHVYIGGDTRYDRVIEIAQQFTAIEPVAMFCQNSKVFVAGSTWLEDDEIIAHFAQSNPSVKFIIAPHDITPQRLNRCLRLYKNAMLYSNYITLRQNNSSIDPNMNTLIIDNMGMLSRLYHYASVSYIGGGFGPGGIHNCLEAAVHFKPVVFGPVYDKYIEAIGLIDAGGAVSVDNAIHFETVLASLLNDEENRKILGENAGQFVLDQKGASEKIIRYIQENRLLTS
;
A
#
# COMPACT_ATOMS: atom_id res chain seq x y z
N ALA A 1 -7.48 -12.12 -26.78
CA ALA A 1 -8.04 -10.77 -26.63
C ALA A 1 -9.34 -10.64 -27.43
N ASN A 2 -9.37 -10.90 -28.76
CA ASN A 2 -10.55 -10.68 -29.60
C ASN A 2 -11.78 -11.42 -29.06
N ARG A 3 -11.71 -12.77 -28.90
CA ARG A 3 -12.83 -13.57 -28.39
C ARG A 3 -13.32 -13.10 -27.01
N PHE A 4 -12.44 -12.64 -26.16
CA PHE A 4 -12.80 -12.09 -24.84
C PHE A 4 -13.62 -10.81 -24.99
N LEU A 5 -13.17 -9.87 -25.83
CA LEU A 5 -13.88 -8.63 -26.08
C LEU A 5 -15.23 -8.85 -26.77
N ASP A 6 -15.33 -9.86 -27.66
CA ASP A 6 -16.60 -10.25 -28.30
C ASP A 6 -17.63 -10.79 -27.29
N ILE A 7 -17.16 -11.49 -26.24
CA ILE A 7 -18.03 -12.03 -25.18
C ILE A 7 -18.46 -10.93 -24.21
N ILE A 8 -17.50 -10.10 -23.73
CA ILE A 8 -17.74 -9.10 -22.68
C ILE A 8 -18.44 -7.85 -23.24
N GLN A 9 -18.15 -7.49 -24.50
CA GLN A 9 -18.68 -6.29 -25.18
C GLN A 9 -18.57 -5.02 -24.32
N PRO A 10 -17.36 -4.68 -23.81
CA PRO A 10 -17.20 -3.55 -22.92
C PRO A 10 -17.43 -2.24 -23.68
N LYS A 11 -18.14 -1.29 -23.05
CA LYS A 11 -18.30 0.08 -23.59
C LYS A 11 -17.08 0.96 -23.30
N LEU A 12 -16.29 0.60 -22.30
CA LEU A 12 -15.09 1.32 -21.85
C LEU A 12 -14.12 0.33 -21.24
N ILE A 13 -12.82 0.54 -21.47
CA ILE A 13 -11.75 -0.23 -20.84
C ILE A 13 -10.88 0.73 -20.02
N LEU A 14 -10.63 0.37 -18.75
CA LEU A 14 -9.72 1.07 -17.88
C LEU A 14 -8.47 0.23 -17.66
N PHE A 15 -7.32 0.76 -18.06
CA PHE A 15 -6.02 0.20 -17.69
C PHE A 15 -5.45 0.98 -16.51
N ILE A 16 -4.83 0.26 -15.55
CA ILE A 16 -4.33 0.85 -14.32
C ILE A 16 -2.81 0.81 -14.31
N LYS A 17 -2.17 1.96 -14.09
CA LYS A 17 -0.71 2.12 -13.93
C LYS A 17 0.13 1.67 -15.13
N TYR A 18 0.73 0.49 -15.06
CA TYR A 18 1.74 -0.01 -16.01
C TYR A 18 1.21 -1.13 -16.91
N GLU A 19 -0.09 -1.32 -16.98
CA GLU A 19 -0.70 -2.39 -17.75
C GLU A 19 -0.82 -1.97 -19.23
N PHE A 20 0.01 -2.56 -20.08
CA PHE A 20 0.08 -2.27 -21.52
C PHE A 20 -0.05 -3.57 -22.32
N TRP A 21 -1.18 -4.22 -22.23
CA TRP A 21 -1.44 -5.52 -22.88
C TRP A 21 -1.74 -5.33 -24.36
N TYR A 22 -0.70 -5.38 -25.19
CA TYR A 22 -0.76 -5.08 -26.62
C TYR A 22 -1.98 -5.66 -27.35
N HIS A 23 -2.21 -6.98 -27.23
CA HIS A 23 -3.32 -7.62 -27.94
C HIS A 23 -4.72 -7.14 -27.51
N TYR A 24 -4.86 -6.70 -26.25
CA TYR A 24 -6.14 -6.10 -25.80
C TYR A 24 -6.29 -4.68 -26.31
N LEU A 25 -5.22 -3.89 -26.28
CA LEU A 25 -5.20 -2.51 -26.77
C LEU A 25 -5.48 -2.47 -28.29
N ASP A 26 -4.78 -3.30 -29.07
CA ASP A 26 -4.99 -3.40 -30.53
C ASP A 26 -6.41 -3.81 -30.91
N GLN A 27 -6.95 -4.85 -30.24
CA GLN A 27 -8.30 -5.33 -30.55
C GLN A 27 -9.40 -4.36 -30.07
N ALA A 28 -9.22 -3.70 -28.94
CA ALA A 28 -10.14 -2.68 -28.47
C ALA A 28 -10.17 -1.48 -29.42
N ASN A 29 -9.00 -1.02 -29.87
CA ASN A 29 -8.89 0.06 -30.86
C ASN A 29 -9.55 -0.29 -32.18
N LYS A 30 -9.41 -1.53 -32.70
CA LYS A 30 -10.08 -2.02 -33.91
C LYS A 30 -11.60 -2.09 -33.78
N LYS A 31 -12.13 -2.11 -32.58
CA LYS A 31 -13.56 -2.16 -32.27
C LYS A 31 -14.09 -0.80 -31.80
N ASP A 32 -13.30 0.26 -31.91
CA ASP A 32 -13.64 1.62 -31.47
C ASP A 32 -14.08 1.69 -30.00
N ILE A 33 -13.57 0.77 -29.15
CA ILE A 33 -13.84 0.77 -27.73
C ILE A 33 -12.89 1.78 -27.06
N PRO A 34 -13.40 2.81 -26.37
CA PRO A 34 -12.56 3.79 -25.69
C PRO A 34 -11.73 3.15 -24.59
N ILE A 35 -10.46 3.55 -24.48
CA ILE A 35 -9.50 3.04 -23.51
C ILE A 35 -8.95 4.20 -22.71
N ILE A 36 -9.01 4.13 -21.39
CA ILE A 36 -8.44 5.15 -20.50
C ILE A 36 -7.33 4.51 -19.68
N LEU A 37 -6.17 5.17 -19.63
CA LEU A 37 -5.10 4.81 -18.70
C LEU A 37 -5.22 5.67 -17.44
N VAL A 38 -5.36 5.00 -16.28
CA VAL A 38 -5.56 5.68 -14.99
C VAL A 38 -4.39 5.45 -14.04
N SER A 39 -4.10 6.44 -13.21
CA SER A 39 -3.00 6.41 -12.23
C SER A 39 -1.64 6.06 -12.86
N ALA A 40 -1.41 6.48 -14.09
CA ALA A 40 -0.18 6.18 -14.82
C ALA A 40 1.00 7.01 -14.28
N LEU A 41 2.13 6.35 -14.11
CA LEU A 41 3.39 7.00 -13.75
C LEU A 41 4.43 6.68 -14.81
N PHE A 42 4.90 7.71 -15.51
CA PHE A 42 5.91 7.56 -16.55
C PHE A 42 7.29 7.94 -16.06
N ARG A 43 8.31 7.23 -16.52
CA ARG A 43 9.73 7.45 -16.21
C ARG A 43 10.54 7.54 -17.51
N LYS A 44 11.51 8.46 -17.55
CA LYS A 44 12.33 8.74 -18.74
C LYS A 44 13.06 7.52 -19.32
N ASN A 45 13.39 6.55 -18.47
CA ASN A 45 14.11 5.33 -18.88
C ASN A 45 13.21 4.27 -19.53
N GLN A 46 11.88 4.43 -19.53
CA GLN A 46 10.96 3.49 -20.16
C GLN A 46 11.08 3.52 -21.70
N LEU A 47 10.75 2.38 -22.32
CA LEU A 47 10.89 2.18 -23.78
C LEU A 47 10.04 3.16 -24.60
N PHE A 48 8.91 3.61 -24.09
CA PHE A 48 8.02 4.59 -24.72
C PHE A 48 8.72 5.89 -25.14
N PHE A 49 9.79 6.27 -24.44
CA PHE A 49 10.49 7.54 -24.64
C PHE A 49 11.82 7.38 -25.35
N LYS A 50 12.12 6.17 -25.88
CA LYS A 50 13.30 5.95 -26.69
C LYS A 50 13.04 6.43 -28.13
N TRP A 51 14.03 7.09 -28.74
CA TRP A 51 13.89 7.72 -30.07
C TRP A 51 13.64 6.71 -31.20
N TYR A 52 14.08 5.48 -31.04
CA TYR A 52 14.01 4.41 -32.04
C TYR A 52 12.77 3.51 -31.93
N ASP A 53 11.87 3.76 -30.99
CA ASP A 53 10.77 2.83 -30.70
C ASP A 53 9.41 3.40 -31.11
N SER A 54 9.10 3.30 -32.42
CA SER A 54 7.81 3.70 -32.93
C SER A 54 6.66 2.79 -32.49
N PHE A 55 6.96 1.49 -32.19
CA PHE A 55 5.95 0.53 -31.77
C PHE A 55 5.27 0.94 -30.45
N TYR A 56 6.08 1.29 -29.45
CA TYR A 56 5.53 1.70 -28.15
C TYR A 56 4.82 3.05 -28.20
N LYS A 57 5.25 3.97 -29.06
CA LYS A 57 4.54 5.24 -29.29
C LYS A 57 3.15 4.99 -29.90
N ASN A 58 3.07 4.08 -30.90
CA ASN A 58 1.81 3.68 -31.50
C ASN A 58 0.90 2.97 -30.48
N LEU A 59 1.48 2.19 -29.56
CA LEU A 59 0.72 1.55 -28.49
C LEU A 59 0.06 2.58 -27.58
N LEU A 60 0.79 3.62 -27.16
CA LEU A 60 0.23 4.70 -26.37
C LEU A 60 -0.86 5.50 -27.12
N SER A 61 -0.76 5.62 -28.44
CA SER A 61 -1.78 6.34 -29.22
C SER A 61 -3.14 5.65 -29.28
N THR A 62 -3.25 4.40 -28.82
CA THR A 62 -4.53 3.68 -28.72
C THR A 62 -5.40 4.16 -27.54
N PHE A 63 -4.81 4.85 -26.56
CA PHE A 63 -5.56 5.35 -25.42
C PHE A 63 -6.32 6.63 -25.79
N SER A 64 -7.61 6.67 -25.44
CA SER A 64 -8.49 7.83 -25.61
C SER A 64 -8.18 8.94 -24.61
N ALA A 65 -7.72 8.59 -23.41
CA ALA A 65 -7.31 9.54 -22.38
C ALA A 65 -6.30 8.94 -21.38
N PHE A 66 -5.52 9.83 -20.78
CA PHE A 66 -4.51 9.51 -19.77
C PHE A 66 -4.78 10.31 -18.50
N PHE A 67 -4.90 9.61 -17.37
CA PHE A 67 -4.87 10.21 -16.04
C PHE A 67 -3.55 9.83 -15.38
N VAL A 68 -2.58 10.74 -15.47
CA VAL A 68 -1.23 10.54 -14.92
C VAL A 68 -1.16 11.00 -13.47
N GLN A 69 -0.20 10.46 -12.72
CA GLN A 69 -0.05 10.80 -11.31
C GLN A 69 0.52 12.20 -11.12
N ASP A 70 1.45 12.63 -11.98
CA ASP A 70 2.25 13.83 -11.79
C ASP A 70 2.51 14.62 -13.08
N LYS A 71 3.01 15.84 -12.89
CA LYS A 71 3.39 16.77 -13.98
C LYS A 71 4.57 16.23 -14.82
N ASN A 72 5.47 15.47 -14.22
CA ASN A 72 6.60 14.88 -14.93
C ASN A 72 6.11 13.84 -15.96
N SER A 73 5.19 12.97 -15.57
CA SER A 73 4.54 12.01 -16.47
C SER A 73 3.81 12.70 -17.62
N GLN A 74 3.10 13.81 -17.34
CA GLN A 74 2.46 14.62 -18.38
C GLN A 74 3.49 15.19 -19.35
N SER A 75 4.59 15.74 -18.84
CA SER A 75 5.67 16.30 -19.67
C SER A 75 6.36 15.24 -20.54
N LEU A 76 6.53 14.03 -20.01
CA LEU A 76 7.08 12.90 -20.77
C LEU A 76 6.16 12.49 -21.93
N LEU A 77 4.85 12.42 -21.73
CA LEU A 77 3.90 12.16 -22.82
C LEU A 77 3.94 13.27 -23.87
N ALA A 78 4.02 14.53 -23.45
CA ALA A 78 4.15 15.66 -24.36
C ALA A 78 5.44 15.58 -25.22
N SER A 79 6.55 15.07 -24.69
CA SER A 79 7.81 14.90 -25.40
C SER A 79 7.73 13.93 -26.59
N ILE A 80 6.70 13.10 -26.64
CA ILE A 80 6.41 12.17 -27.74
C ILE A 80 5.15 12.54 -28.51
N ASN A 81 4.72 13.82 -28.40
CA ASN A 81 3.55 14.42 -29.08
C ASN A 81 2.18 13.89 -28.58
N ILE A 82 2.09 13.30 -27.42
CA ILE A 82 0.81 12.95 -26.78
C ILE A 82 0.47 14.08 -25.80
N VAL A 83 -0.33 15.04 -26.26
CA VAL A 83 -0.72 16.24 -25.50
C VAL A 83 -2.22 16.35 -25.27
N LYS A 84 -3.05 15.71 -26.12
CA LYS A 84 -4.50 15.74 -26.00
C LYS A 84 -5.00 14.71 -24.98
N HIS A 85 -6.00 15.09 -24.21
CA HIS A 85 -6.63 14.21 -23.21
C HIS A 85 -5.67 13.62 -22.17
N VAL A 86 -4.63 14.41 -21.81
CA VAL A 86 -3.68 14.05 -20.74
C VAL A 86 -3.93 14.94 -19.52
N TYR A 87 -4.41 14.31 -18.44
CA TYR A 87 -4.82 15.00 -17.21
C TYR A 87 -3.94 14.57 -16.04
N ILE A 88 -3.61 15.50 -15.16
CA ILE A 88 -3.00 15.17 -13.86
C ILE A 88 -4.13 14.74 -12.94
N GLY A 89 -4.36 13.42 -12.88
CA GLY A 89 -5.41 12.80 -12.08
C GLY A 89 -4.98 12.54 -10.64
N GLY A 90 -3.74 12.15 -10.42
CA GLY A 90 -3.26 11.58 -9.18
C GLY A 90 -3.29 10.04 -9.19
N ASP A 91 -3.15 9.44 -8.01
CA ASP A 91 -3.18 7.98 -7.83
C ASP A 91 -4.45 7.57 -7.05
N THR A 92 -5.28 6.73 -7.66
CA THR A 92 -6.53 6.22 -7.07
C THR A 92 -6.32 5.38 -5.81
N ARG A 93 -5.11 4.95 -5.50
CA ARG A 93 -4.80 4.26 -4.25
C ARG A 93 -5.05 5.13 -3.02
N TYR A 94 -4.83 6.45 -3.12
CA TYR A 94 -5.13 7.38 -2.02
C TYR A 94 -6.62 7.39 -1.71
N ASP A 95 -7.48 7.52 -2.72
CA ASP A 95 -8.93 7.47 -2.52
C ASP A 95 -9.36 6.15 -1.90
N ARG A 96 -8.78 5.03 -2.35
CA ARG A 96 -9.13 3.70 -1.86
C ARG A 96 -8.77 3.50 -0.39
N VAL A 97 -7.57 3.90 0.05
CA VAL A 97 -7.19 3.75 1.46
C VAL A 97 -8.02 4.67 2.36
N ILE A 98 -8.37 5.87 1.89
CA ILE A 98 -9.25 6.81 2.61
C ILE A 98 -10.64 6.18 2.79
N GLU A 99 -11.23 5.62 1.73
CA GLU A 99 -12.53 4.94 1.79
C GLU A 99 -12.53 3.80 2.81
N ILE A 100 -11.51 2.93 2.76
CA ILE A 100 -11.37 1.80 3.70
C ILE A 100 -11.24 2.30 5.14
N ALA A 101 -10.46 3.35 5.37
CA ALA A 101 -10.29 3.91 6.71
C ALA A 101 -11.58 4.56 7.25
N GLN A 102 -12.35 5.22 6.39
CA GLN A 102 -13.65 5.81 6.76
C GLN A 102 -14.71 4.75 7.09
N GLN A 103 -14.64 3.58 6.46
CA GLN A 103 -15.53 2.45 6.71
C GLN A 103 -15.01 1.50 7.79
N PHE A 104 -14.08 1.98 8.62
CA PHE A 104 -13.48 1.15 9.67
C PHE A 104 -14.53 0.55 10.58
N THR A 105 -14.45 -0.76 10.76
CA THR A 105 -15.20 -1.52 11.76
C THR A 105 -14.25 -2.20 12.71
N ALA A 106 -14.47 -2.06 14.00
CA ALA A 106 -13.62 -2.65 15.02
C ALA A 106 -13.51 -4.18 14.86
N ILE A 107 -12.31 -4.70 15.07
CA ILE A 107 -12.06 -6.14 15.15
C ILE A 107 -11.95 -6.48 16.62
N GLU A 108 -13.06 -6.90 17.22
CA GLU A 108 -13.17 -7.07 18.66
C GLU A 108 -12.03 -7.90 19.28
N PRO A 109 -11.63 -9.08 18.76
CA PRO A 109 -10.52 -9.83 19.33
C PRO A 109 -9.20 -9.04 19.31
N VAL A 110 -8.95 -8.24 18.28
CA VAL A 110 -7.76 -7.38 18.19
C VAL A 110 -7.83 -6.25 19.20
N ALA A 111 -8.97 -5.59 19.33
CA ALA A 111 -9.19 -4.55 20.32
C ALA A 111 -8.95 -5.06 21.76
N MET A 112 -9.44 -6.27 22.04
CA MET A 112 -9.20 -6.95 23.33
C MET A 112 -7.74 -7.32 23.56
N PHE A 113 -6.99 -7.69 22.50
CA PHE A 113 -5.55 -7.95 22.60
C PHE A 113 -4.75 -6.68 22.89
N CYS A 114 -5.11 -5.60 22.20
CA CYS A 114 -4.43 -4.31 22.32
C CYS A 114 -4.68 -3.64 23.68
N GLN A 115 -5.93 -3.67 24.16
CA GLN A 115 -6.37 -2.96 25.38
C GLN A 115 -5.83 -1.51 25.41
N ASN A 116 -5.25 -1.11 26.55
CA ASN A 116 -4.64 0.21 26.76
C ASN A 116 -3.12 0.21 26.52
N SER A 117 -2.60 -0.80 25.84
CA SER A 117 -1.16 -0.93 25.60
C SER A 117 -0.71 -0.08 24.41
N LYS A 118 0.58 0.27 24.37
CA LYS A 118 1.23 0.71 23.14
C LYS A 118 1.28 -0.47 22.17
N VAL A 119 0.93 -0.24 20.91
CA VAL A 119 0.80 -1.30 19.89
C VAL A 119 1.72 -0.99 18.72
N PHE A 120 2.55 -1.95 18.38
CA PHE A 120 3.32 -1.95 17.14
C PHE A 120 2.67 -2.88 16.13
N VAL A 121 2.34 -2.37 14.94
CA VAL A 121 1.74 -3.16 13.86
C VAL A 121 2.70 -3.23 12.70
N ALA A 122 3.16 -4.44 12.38
CA ALA A 122 4.02 -4.69 11.23
C ALA A 122 3.25 -5.45 10.15
N GLY A 123 3.10 -4.83 8.98
CA GLY A 123 2.38 -5.41 7.86
C GLY A 123 3.28 -5.85 6.72
N SER A 124 2.91 -6.93 6.07
CA SER A 124 3.61 -7.54 4.93
C SER A 124 5.08 -7.84 5.23
N THR A 125 5.36 -8.36 6.43
CA THR A 125 6.73 -8.64 6.86
C THR A 125 7.35 -9.82 6.10
N TRP A 126 8.62 -9.69 5.79
CA TRP A 126 9.47 -10.76 5.31
C TRP A 126 10.39 -11.25 6.44
N LEU A 127 11.24 -12.18 6.11
CA LEU A 127 12.12 -12.80 7.10
C LEU A 127 13.09 -11.81 7.73
N GLU A 128 13.68 -10.98 6.90
CA GLU A 128 14.65 -9.97 7.29
C GLU A 128 14.04 -8.93 8.24
N ASP A 129 12.76 -8.58 8.00
CA ASP A 129 12.01 -7.69 8.89
C ASP A 129 11.75 -8.36 10.24
N ASP A 130 11.31 -9.63 10.23
CA ASP A 130 10.96 -10.35 11.46
C ASP A 130 12.17 -10.57 12.36
N GLU A 131 13.36 -10.82 11.80
CA GLU A 131 14.60 -11.02 12.57
C GLU A 131 14.94 -9.75 13.40
N ILE A 132 14.69 -8.57 12.83
CA ILE A 132 14.89 -7.29 13.53
C ILE A 132 13.78 -7.05 14.57
N ILE A 133 12.52 -7.24 14.18
CA ILE A 133 11.36 -6.94 15.02
C ILE A 133 11.28 -7.88 16.23
N ALA A 134 11.59 -9.17 16.05
CA ALA A 134 11.46 -10.17 17.11
C ALA A 134 12.38 -9.91 18.30
N HIS A 135 13.59 -9.41 18.05
CA HIS A 135 14.51 -9.03 19.13
C HIS A 135 13.92 -7.90 19.98
N PHE A 136 13.38 -6.87 19.34
CA PHE A 136 12.74 -5.76 20.03
C PHE A 136 11.49 -6.21 20.80
N ALA A 137 10.68 -7.11 20.23
CA ALA A 137 9.48 -7.64 20.87
C ALA A 137 9.78 -8.42 22.15
N GLN A 138 10.89 -9.18 22.18
CA GLN A 138 11.34 -9.90 23.38
C GLN A 138 11.81 -8.97 24.48
N SER A 139 12.46 -7.87 24.11
CA SER A 139 13.02 -6.89 25.05
C SER A 139 11.97 -5.90 25.58
N ASN A 140 10.77 -5.85 24.98
CA ASN A 140 9.71 -4.90 25.32
C ASN A 140 8.36 -5.61 25.62
N PRO A 141 8.25 -6.39 26.71
CA PRO A 141 7.06 -7.20 26.99
C PRO A 141 5.78 -6.38 27.27
N SER A 142 5.91 -5.11 27.63
CA SER A 142 4.76 -4.20 27.84
C SER A 142 4.14 -3.67 26.55
N VAL A 143 4.83 -3.80 25.42
CA VAL A 143 4.33 -3.41 24.10
C VAL A 143 3.62 -4.60 23.46
N LYS A 144 2.49 -4.36 22.81
CA LYS A 144 1.80 -5.36 22.02
C LYS A 144 2.27 -5.29 20.56
N PHE A 145 2.53 -6.45 19.98
CA PHE A 145 2.99 -6.59 18.60
C PHE A 145 1.94 -7.33 17.77
N ILE A 146 1.55 -6.74 16.67
CA ILE A 146 0.69 -7.39 15.66
C ILE A 146 1.54 -7.55 14.42
N ILE A 147 1.83 -8.80 14.06
CA ILE A 147 2.69 -9.14 12.92
C ILE A 147 1.82 -9.79 11.84
N ALA A 148 1.74 -9.17 10.69
CA ALA A 148 1.05 -9.70 9.52
C ALA A 148 2.09 -10.06 8.45
N PRO A 149 2.53 -11.32 8.36
CA PRO A 149 3.49 -11.75 7.36
C PRO A 149 2.95 -11.57 5.94
N HIS A 150 3.83 -11.32 4.97
CA HIS A 150 3.44 -11.22 3.56
C HIS A 150 2.89 -12.55 3.02
N ASP A 151 3.44 -13.66 3.49
CA ASP A 151 3.03 -15.02 3.17
C ASP A 151 2.57 -15.73 4.43
N ILE A 152 1.41 -16.40 4.36
CA ILE A 152 0.79 -17.15 5.46
C ILE A 152 0.87 -18.69 5.25
N THR A 153 1.88 -19.16 4.51
CA THR A 153 2.13 -20.60 4.40
C THR A 153 2.45 -21.20 5.77
N PRO A 154 2.11 -22.48 6.00
CA PRO A 154 2.40 -23.15 7.28
C PRO A 154 3.88 -23.07 7.68
N GLN A 155 4.79 -23.15 6.71
CA GLN A 155 6.23 -23.02 6.96
C GLN A 155 6.58 -21.63 7.48
N ARG A 156 6.01 -20.58 6.87
CA ARG A 156 6.23 -19.18 7.23
C ARG A 156 5.68 -18.89 8.63
N LEU A 157 4.44 -19.30 8.91
CA LEU A 157 3.81 -19.11 10.22
C LEU A 157 4.56 -19.86 11.34
N ASN A 158 4.98 -21.11 11.11
CA ASN A 158 5.80 -21.86 12.06
C ASN A 158 7.15 -21.18 12.33
N ARG A 159 7.74 -20.51 11.33
CA ARG A 159 8.98 -19.74 11.52
C ARG A 159 8.73 -18.52 12.39
N CYS A 160 7.66 -17.78 12.16
CA CYS A 160 7.26 -16.66 13.01
C CYS A 160 7.07 -17.10 14.46
N LEU A 161 6.33 -18.19 14.72
CA LEU A 161 6.13 -18.73 16.07
C LEU A 161 7.42 -19.15 16.78
N ARG A 162 8.42 -19.60 16.04
CA ARG A 162 9.75 -19.90 16.63
C ARG A 162 10.57 -18.65 16.94
N LEU A 163 10.42 -17.62 16.14
CA LEU A 163 11.16 -16.38 16.25
C LEU A 163 10.62 -15.46 17.36
N TYR A 164 9.29 -15.30 17.40
CA TYR A 164 8.59 -14.50 18.42
C TYR A 164 8.20 -15.39 19.61
N LYS A 165 8.96 -15.37 20.69
CA LYS A 165 8.81 -16.30 21.82
C LYS A 165 7.45 -16.26 22.52
N ASN A 166 6.87 -15.06 22.67
CA ASN A 166 5.59 -14.83 23.35
C ASN A 166 4.48 -14.59 22.36
N ALA A 167 4.45 -15.39 21.27
CA ALA A 167 3.53 -15.21 20.15
C ALA A 167 2.46 -16.30 20.09
N MET A 168 1.33 -15.90 19.52
CA MET A 168 0.23 -16.81 19.18
C MET A 168 -0.33 -16.44 17.79
N LEU A 169 -0.83 -17.45 17.06
CA LEU A 169 -1.61 -17.22 15.84
C LEU A 169 -2.95 -16.58 16.17
N TYR A 170 -3.41 -15.66 15.34
CA TYR A 170 -4.69 -15.00 15.51
C TYR A 170 -5.86 -15.98 15.55
N SER A 171 -5.86 -17.01 14.71
CA SER A 171 -6.88 -18.07 14.72
C SER A 171 -6.96 -18.81 16.05
N ASN A 172 -5.80 -19.15 16.66
CA ASN A 172 -5.73 -19.79 17.96
C ASN A 172 -6.20 -18.85 19.09
N TYR A 173 -5.82 -17.56 19.00
CA TYR A 173 -6.26 -16.55 19.96
C TYR A 173 -7.79 -16.42 19.98
N ILE A 174 -8.44 -16.37 18.81
CA ILE A 174 -9.91 -16.36 18.72
C ILE A 174 -10.52 -17.61 19.36
N THR A 175 -10.00 -18.78 19.03
CA THR A 175 -10.51 -20.06 19.55
C THR A 175 -10.44 -20.13 21.07
N LEU A 176 -9.34 -19.71 21.67
CA LEU A 176 -9.20 -19.66 23.13
C LEU A 176 -10.17 -18.66 23.77
N ARG A 177 -10.36 -17.50 23.15
CA ARG A 177 -11.33 -16.49 23.64
C ARG A 177 -12.77 -17.00 23.58
N GLN A 178 -13.17 -17.63 22.50
CA GLN A 178 -14.51 -18.22 22.35
C GLN A 178 -14.78 -19.31 23.38
N ASN A 179 -13.77 -20.08 23.74
CA ASN A 179 -13.88 -21.16 24.72
C ASN A 179 -13.68 -20.69 26.17
N ASN A 180 -13.52 -19.38 26.41
CA ASN A 180 -13.15 -18.80 27.71
C ASN A 180 -11.91 -19.45 28.33
N SER A 181 -10.98 -19.92 27.51
CA SER A 181 -9.74 -20.55 27.95
C SER A 181 -8.73 -19.48 28.38
N SER A 182 -7.83 -19.85 29.29
CA SER A 182 -6.75 -18.98 29.72
C SER A 182 -5.77 -18.71 28.59
N ILE A 183 -5.35 -17.45 28.47
CA ILE A 183 -4.29 -17.02 27.56
C ILE A 183 -3.06 -16.70 28.41
N ASP A 184 -1.88 -17.05 27.94
CA ASP A 184 -0.62 -16.74 28.63
C ASP A 184 -0.54 -15.23 28.88
N PRO A 185 -0.43 -14.77 30.13
CA PRO A 185 -0.34 -13.36 30.46
C PRO A 185 0.91 -12.68 29.87
N ASN A 186 1.95 -13.45 29.56
CA ASN A 186 3.18 -12.95 28.94
C ASN A 186 3.06 -12.78 27.43
N MET A 187 1.95 -13.24 26.82
CA MET A 187 1.73 -13.09 25.39
C MET A 187 1.68 -11.60 25.00
N ASN A 188 2.63 -11.20 24.17
CA ASN A 188 2.69 -9.82 23.68
C ASN A 188 2.64 -9.74 22.14
N THR A 189 2.70 -10.86 21.43
CA THR A 189 2.76 -10.88 19.97
C THR A 189 1.61 -11.70 19.37
N LEU A 190 0.86 -11.08 18.47
CA LEU A 190 -0.22 -11.70 17.70
C LEU A 190 0.21 -11.82 16.24
N ILE A 191 0.35 -13.06 15.75
CA ILE A 191 0.71 -13.33 14.36
C ILE A 191 -0.57 -13.54 13.56
N ILE A 192 -0.76 -12.73 12.52
CA ILE A 192 -1.95 -12.76 11.66
C ILE A 192 -1.79 -13.87 10.62
N ASP A 193 -2.65 -14.85 10.68
CA ASP A 193 -2.64 -16.06 9.85
C ASP A 193 -3.83 -16.10 8.87
N ASN A 194 -4.41 -14.95 8.56
CA ASN A 194 -5.45 -14.80 7.55
C ASN A 194 -5.20 -13.59 6.65
N MET A 195 -5.91 -13.52 5.52
CA MET A 195 -5.81 -12.44 4.56
C MET A 195 -6.94 -11.41 4.72
N GLY A 196 -6.67 -10.16 4.30
CA GLY A 196 -7.69 -9.11 4.17
C GLY A 196 -7.93 -8.27 5.43
N MET A 197 -7.18 -8.47 6.51
CA MET A 197 -7.32 -7.68 7.75
C MET A 197 -6.34 -6.51 7.84
N LEU A 198 -5.21 -6.56 7.16
CA LEU A 198 -4.05 -5.69 7.40
C LEU A 198 -4.38 -4.21 7.42
N SER A 199 -5.11 -3.71 6.42
CA SER A 199 -5.48 -2.29 6.34
C SER A 199 -6.24 -1.79 7.57
N ARG A 200 -7.06 -2.64 8.20
CA ARG A 200 -7.79 -2.32 9.43
C ARG A 200 -6.92 -2.47 10.69
N LEU A 201 -5.91 -3.34 10.66
CA LEU A 201 -5.01 -3.54 11.81
C LEU A 201 -4.19 -2.30 12.11
N TYR A 202 -3.80 -1.52 11.11
CA TYR A 202 -3.07 -0.28 11.31
C TYR A 202 -3.82 0.76 12.14
N HIS A 203 -5.14 0.69 12.19
CA HIS A 203 -5.95 1.54 13.07
C HIS A 203 -5.54 1.41 14.55
N TYR A 204 -5.16 0.21 15.00
CA TYR A 204 -4.75 -0.07 16.39
C TYR A 204 -3.32 0.35 16.70
N ALA A 205 -2.53 0.70 15.70
CA ALA A 205 -1.12 0.99 15.89
C ALA A 205 -0.87 2.26 16.70
N SER A 206 0.12 2.21 17.58
CA SER A 206 0.85 3.40 18.04
C SER A 206 1.94 3.77 17.05
N VAL A 207 2.63 2.77 16.49
CA VAL A 207 3.61 2.89 15.41
C VAL A 207 3.34 1.78 14.40
N SER A 208 3.35 2.11 13.11
CA SER A 208 3.17 1.19 12.00
C SER A 208 4.50 0.88 11.32
N TYR A 209 4.69 -0.36 10.91
CA TYR A 209 5.87 -0.80 10.14
C TYR A 209 5.43 -1.46 8.83
N ILE A 210 6.12 -1.10 7.74
CA ILE A 210 5.89 -1.67 6.41
C ILE A 210 7.05 -2.57 6.04
N GLY A 211 6.76 -3.86 5.91
CA GLY A 211 7.76 -4.87 5.56
C GLY A 211 8.24 -4.79 4.12
N GLY A 212 9.31 -5.54 3.86
CA GLY A 212 9.97 -5.68 2.56
C GLY A 212 11.13 -4.71 2.33
N GLY A 213 11.26 -3.67 3.16
CA GLY A 213 12.27 -2.63 2.98
C GLY A 213 13.71 -3.09 3.22
N PHE A 214 13.96 -4.24 3.80
CA PHE A 214 15.28 -4.86 3.90
C PHE A 214 15.57 -5.85 2.77
N GLY A 215 14.56 -6.19 1.98
CA GLY A 215 14.70 -7.07 0.82
C GLY A 215 14.87 -6.29 -0.50
N PRO A 216 15.32 -6.96 -1.58
CA PRO A 216 15.57 -6.33 -2.89
C PRO A 216 14.30 -5.83 -3.58
N GLY A 217 13.13 -6.36 -3.18
CA GLY A 217 11.82 -5.94 -3.70
C GLY A 217 11.40 -4.54 -3.24
N GLY A 218 11.89 -4.13 -2.08
CA GLY A 218 11.50 -2.90 -1.41
C GLY A 218 10.19 -3.01 -0.64
N ILE A 219 9.75 -1.89 -0.08
CA ILE A 219 8.58 -1.83 0.81
C ILE A 219 7.26 -2.16 0.10
N HIS A 220 6.29 -2.60 0.88
CA HIS A 220 4.90 -2.74 0.48
C HIS A 220 4.13 -1.40 0.57
N ASN A 221 2.79 -1.45 0.47
CA ASN A 221 1.94 -0.26 0.46
C ASN A 221 1.95 0.47 1.81
N CYS A 222 2.62 1.61 1.90
CA CYS A 222 2.70 2.43 3.12
C CYS A 222 1.46 3.32 3.35
N LEU A 223 0.63 3.54 2.32
CA LEU A 223 -0.57 4.38 2.42
C LEU A 223 -1.63 3.78 3.34
N GLU A 224 -1.70 2.43 3.42
CA GLU A 224 -2.65 1.74 4.29
C GLU A 224 -2.41 2.01 5.78
N ALA A 225 -1.16 2.26 6.16
CA ALA A 225 -0.80 2.65 7.52
C ALA A 225 -0.96 4.16 7.73
N ALA A 226 -0.45 4.96 6.79
CA ALA A 226 -0.41 6.41 6.89
C ALA A 226 -1.82 7.03 7.02
N VAL A 227 -2.82 6.49 6.32
CA VAL A 227 -4.21 6.97 6.36
C VAL A 227 -4.85 6.92 7.75
N HIS A 228 -4.33 6.10 8.65
CA HIS A 228 -4.80 6.00 10.03
C HIS A 228 -4.12 7.00 10.98
N PHE A 229 -3.40 7.97 10.47
CA PHE A 229 -2.69 8.97 11.28
C PHE A 229 -1.70 8.33 12.26
N LYS A 230 -0.94 7.35 11.77
CA LYS A 230 0.09 6.66 12.55
C LYS A 230 1.46 6.92 11.93
N PRO A 231 2.53 7.10 12.74
CA PRO A 231 3.88 7.12 12.23
C PRO A 231 4.17 5.86 11.43
N VAL A 232 4.82 6.00 10.30
CA VAL A 232 5.17 4.90 9.42
C VAL A 232 6.67 4.67 9.46
N VAL A 233 7.10 3.44 9.74
CA VAL A 233 8.51 3.03 9.75
C VAL A 233 8.72 1.95 8.69
N PHE A 234 9.84 1.97 8.00
CA PHE A 234 10.19 0.95 7.01
C PHE A 234 11.71 0.86 6.79
N GLY A 235 12.17 -0.22 6.15
CA GLY A 235 13.58 -0.43 5.82
C GLY A 235 14.08 0.47 4.68
N PRO A 236 15.40 0.37 4.31
CA PRO A 236 16.06 1.37 3.46
C PRO A 236 15.71 1.29 1.97
N VAL A 237 15.08 0.21 1.49
CA VAL A 237 14.78 0.05 0.06
C VAL A 237 13.37 0.57 -0.24
N TYR A 238 13.24 1.89 -0.41
CA TYR A 238 11.96 2.57 -0.68
C TYR A 238 12.01 3.59 -1.83
N ASP A 239 13.17 3.86 -2.40
CA ASP A 239 13.43 4.90 -3.41
C ASP A 239 12.61 4.75 -4.71
N LYS A 240 12.08 3.55 -4.97
CA LYS A 240 11.19 3.27 -6.11
C LYS A 240 9.74 3.71 -5.87
N TYR A 241 9.38 4.05 -4.64
CA TYR A 241 8.01 4.30 -4.19
C TYR A 241 7.83 5.79 -3.87
N ILE A 242 7.19 6.51 -4.78
CA ILE A 242 6.98 7.97 -4.67
C ILE A 242 6.21 8.32 -3.40
N GLU A 243 5.23 7.50 -3.04
CA GLU A 243 4.45 7.66 -1.82
C GLU A 243 5.29 7.58 -0.55
N ALA A 244 6.31 6.72 -0.52
CA ALA A 244 7.21 6.61 0.62
C ALA A 244 8.15 7.80 0.74
N ILE A 245 8.70 8.26 -0.40
CA ILE A 245 9.51 9.50 -0.45
C ILE A 245 8.66 10.68 0.03
N GLY A 246 7.44 10.83 -0.49
CA GLY A 246 6.55 11.91 -0.08
C GLY A 246 6.18 11.85 1.41
N LEU A 247 6.00 10.67 1.99
CA LEU A 247 5.77 10.52 3.44
C LEU A 247 6.98 10.92 4.28
N ILE A 248 8.21 10.62 3.85
CA ILE A 248 9.44 11.08 4.51
C ILE A 248 9.54 12.60 4.42
N ASP A 249 9.37 13.18 3.24
CA ASP A 249 9.44 14.62 3.00
C ASP A 249 8.39 15.39 3.82
N ALA A 250 7.21 14.79 4.02
CA ALA A 250 6.16 15.33 4.87
C ALA A 250 6.43 15.16 6.38
N GLY A 251 7.46 14.42 6.77
CA GLY A 251 7.74 14.09 8.17
C GLY A 251 6.75 13.11 8.79
N GLY A 252 6.09 12.28 7.97
CA GLY A 252 5.14 11.26 8.41
C GLY A 252 5.72 9.84 8.48
N ALA A 253 6.93 9.66 7.94
CA ALA A 253 7.60 8.36 7.95
C ALA A 253 9.09 8.47 8.29
N VAL A 254 9.66 7.36 8.76
CA VAL A 254 11.08 7.20 9.05
C VAL A 254 11.61 5.94 8.40
N SER A 255 12.70 6.05 7.63
CA SER A 255 13.45 4.88 7.14
C SER A 255 14.52 4.47 8.15
N VAL A 256 14.67 3.16 8.32
CA VAL A 256 15.68 2.57 9.24
C VAL A 256 16.62 1.65 8.46
N ASP A 257 17.94 1.75 8.73
CA ASP A 257 18.96 1.10 7.92
C ASP A 257 19.37 -0.28 8.47
N ASN A 258 19.18 -0.51 9.77
CA ASN A 258 19.60 -1.73 10.46
C ASN A 258 18.84 -1.90 11.78
N ALA A 259 19.08 -3.03 12.47
CA ALA A 259 18.43 -3.38 13.73
C ALA A 259 18.62 -2.34 14.84
N ILE A 260 19.82 -1.80 15.00
CA ILE A 260 20.13 -0.81 16.05
C ILE A 260 19.36 0.49 15.78
N HIS A 261 19.36 0.95 14.52
CA HIS A 261 18.60 2.14 14.13
C HIS A 261 17.10 1.91 14.31
N PHE A 262 16.58 0.73 13.92
CA PHE A 262 15.19 0.35 14.14
C PHE A 262 14.80 0.43 15.63
N GLU A 263 15.59 -0.18 16.51
CA GLU A 263 15.31 -0.17 17.96
C GLU A 263 15.34 1.24 18.53
N THR A 264 16.30 2.06 18.11
CA THR A 264 16.42 3.47 18.54
C THR A 264 15.20 4.28 18.14
N VAL A 265 14.80 4.19 16.86
CA VAL A 265 13.64 4.92 16.33
C VAL A 265 12.36 4.45 17.00
N LEU A 266 12.18 3.13 17.14
CA LEU A 266 10.96 2.58 17.72
C LEU A 266 10.84 2.91 19.21
N ALA A 267 11.92 2.80 19.97
CA ALA A 267 11.96 3.20 21.37
C ALA A 267 11.62 4.69 21.55
N SER A 268 12.18 5.55 20.71
CA SER A 268 11.86 6.99 20.69
C SER A 268 10.38 7.21 20.43
N LEU A 269 9.83 6.67 19.34
CA LEU A 269 8.42 6.85 18.97
C LEU A 269 7.44 6.27 19.99
N LEU A 270 7.79 5.16 20.65
CA LEU A 270 6.95 4.60 21.70
C LEU A 270 6.98 5.41 23.00
N ASN A 271 8.07 6.08 23.33
CA ASN A 271 8.23 6.82 24.56
C ASN A 271 7.88 8.31 24.46
N ASP A 272 7.99 8.90 23.28
CA ASP A 272 7.64 10.29 23.01
C ASP A 272 6.27 10.37 22.31
N GLU A 273 5.23 10.68 23.09
CA GLU A 273 3.86 10.75 22.60
C GLU A 273 3.63 11.96 21.67
N GLU A 274 4.27 13.09 21.98
CA GLU A 274 4.13 14.31 21.20
C GLU A 274 4.74 14.14 19.80
N ASN A 275 5.98 13.65 19.74
CA ASN A 275 6.64 13.34 18.46
C ASN A 275 5.87 12.29 17.66
N ARG A 276 5.39 11.22 18.32
CA ARG A 276 4.56 10.19 17.69
C ARG A 276 3.29 10.78 17.08
N LYS A 277 2.63 11.72 17.77
CA LYS A 277 1.42 12.38 17.29
C LYS A 277 1.72 13.26 16.08
N ILE A 278 2.78 14.06 16.12
CA ILE A 278 3.20 14.93 15.01
C ILE A 278 3.46 14.09 13.74
N LEU A 279 4.26 13.02 13.85
CA LEU A 279 4.54 12.16 12.70
C LEU A 279 3.26 11.50 12.17
N GLY A 280 2.38 11.07 13.06
CA GLY A 280 1.10 10.46 12.66
C GLY A 280 0.19 11.46 11.94
N GLU A 281 0.07 12.68 12.44
CA GLU A 281 -0.69 13.77 11.80
C GLU A 281 -0.13 14.09 10.41
N ASN A 282 1.18 14.21 10.27
CA ASN A 282 1.84 14.43 8.99
C ASN A 282 1.57 13.28 8.00
N ALA A 283 1.65 12.03 8.46
CA ALA A 283 1.36 10.87 7.62
C ALA A 283 -0.07 10.86 7.10
N GLY A 284 -1.05 11.08 7.98
CA GLY A 284 -2.47 11.12 7.61
C GLY A 284 -2.80 12.29 6.70
N GLN A 285 -2.29 13.47 7.00
CA GLN A 285 -2.53 14.67 6.20
C GLN A 285 -1.94 14.53 4.79
N PHE A 286 -0.72 13.99 4.66
CA PHE A 286 -0.12 13.68 3.36
C PHE A 286 -1.05 12.82 2.49
N VAL A 287 -1.69 11.80 3.06
CA VAL A 287 -2.62 10.94 2.32
C VAL A 287 -3.88 11.70 1.92
N LEU A 288 -4.46 12.49 2.83
CA LEU A 288 -5.68 13.25 2.57
C LEU A 288 -5.50 14.32 1.49
N ASP A 289 -4.33 14.96 1.41
CA ASP A 289 -4.02 15.99 0.43
C ASP A 289 -3.93 15.45 -1.01
N GLN A 290 -3.74 14.14 -1.18
CA GLN A 290 -3.63 13.48 -2.48
C GLN A 290 -4.96 12.88 -2.99
N LYS A 291 -6.07 13.07 -2.26
CA LYS A 291 -7.39 12.55 -2.65
C LYS A 291 -7.95 13.18 -3.92
N GLY A 292 -8.90 12.49 -4.56
CA GLY A 292 -9.75 13.03 -5.63
C GLY A 292 -9.39 12.52 -7.01
N ALA A 293 -8.48 11.57 -7.15
CA ALA A 293 -8.14 10.96 -8.44
C ALA A 293 -9.35 10.24 -9.06
N SER A 294 -10.05 9.44 -8.26
CA SER A 294 -11.24 8.69 -8.72
C SER A 294 -12.36 9.60 -9.17
N GLU A 295 -12.61 10.70 -8.45
CA GLU A 295 -13.64 11.67 -8.81
C GLU A 295 -13.36 12.33 -10.16
N LYS A 296 -12.12 12.74 -10.43
CA LYS A 296 -11.71 13.33 -11.71
C LYS A 296 -11.95 12.36 -12.88
N ILE A 297 -11.62 11.07 -12.69
CA ILE A 297 -11.81 10.03 -13.71
C ILE A 297 -13.30 9.80 -13.97
N ILE A 298 -14.11 9.65 -12.93
CA ILE A 298 -15.55 9.43 -13.04
C ILE A 298 -16.21 10.63 -13.73
N ARG A 299 -15.86 11.85 -13.36
CA ARG A 299 -16.35 13.07 -13.99
C ARG A 299 -16.06 13.09 -15.50
N TYR A 300 -14.83 12.77 -15.90
CA TYR A 300 -14.44 12.69 -17.31
C TYR A 300 -15.28 11.65 -18.06
N ILE A 301 -15.50 10.46 -17.50
CA ILE A 301 -16.31 9.40 -18.09
C ILE A 301 -17.75 9.88 -18.30
N GLN A 302 -18.33 10.62 -17.33
CA GLN A 302 -19.69 11.15 -17.40
C GLN A 302 -19.82 12.29 -18.42
N GLU A 303 -18.91 13.28 -18.38
CA GLU A 303 -18.89 14.43 -19.29
C GLU A 303 -18.74 14.01 -20.75
N ASN A 304 -17.92 12.99 -21.02
CA ASN A 304 -17.71 12.44 -22.36
C ASN A 304 -18.70 11.32 -22.72
N ARG A 305 -19.68 11.00 -21.86
CA ARG A 305 -20.72 10.00 -22.08
C ARG A 305 -20.20 8.62 -22.50
N LEU A 306 -19.05 8.20 -21.96
CA LEU A 306 -18.37 6.98 -22.41
C LEU A 306 -19.10 5.67 -22.04
N LEU A 307 -20.07 5.72 -21.13
CA LEU A 307 -20.91 4.59 -20.72
C LEU A 307 -22.37 4.71 -21.19
N THR A 308 -22.78 5.87 -21.69
CA THR A 308 -24.14 6.11 -22.23
C THR A 308 -24.10 6.01 -23.74
N SER A 309 -24.61 4.96 -24.27
CA SER A 309 -24.95 4.80 -25.69
C SER A 309 -26.46 4.83 -25.82
#